data_9897fd752520de196944a1d1961a2900
#
_entry.id   9897fd752520de196944a1d1961a2900
#
_cell.length_a   1.000
_cell.length_b   1.000
_cell.length_c   1.000
_cell.angle_alpha   90.00
_cell.angle_beta   90.00
_cell.angle_gamma   90.00
#
_symmetry.space_group_name_H-M   'P 1'
#
loop_
_entity.id
_entity.type
_entity.pdbx_description
1 polymer ?
#
loop_
_entity_poly.entity_id
_entity_poly.type
_entity_poly.pdbx_seq_one_letter_code
_entity_poly.pdbx_strand_id
1 'polypeptide(L)'
;MSNKSLIALIVGVVVAVVAWNSFYIVAQTERAVLLQFGRVVQADVQPGLHVKVPYVNQVRKFDARLMTLDAPTQRFLTLEKKAVMVDAYAKWRVKDAERFYTATSGLKQIADERLSRRLESGLRDQFGKRTLHEVVSGERDALMADITASLNKMAEKELGIEVVDVRVKAIDLPRK
;
A
#
# COMPACT_ATOMS: atom_id res chain seq x y z
N MET A 1 -21.33 -5.53 53.39
CA MET A 1 -21.45 -4.57 52.25
C MET A 1 -22.87 -4.69 51.72
N SER A 2 -23.58 -3.58 51.61
CA SER A 2 -24.96 -3.61 51.07
C SER A 2 -24.90 -4.04 49.58
N ASN A 3 -25.84 -4.87 49.13
CA ASN A 3 -25.91 -5.30 47.72
C ASN A 3 -25.89 -4.10 46.76
N LYS A 4 -26.39 -2.95 47.17
CA LYS A 4 -26.38 -1.69 46.42
C LYS A 4 -24.95 -1.14 46.23
N SER A 5 -24.08 -1.23 47.24
CA SER A 5 -22.69 -0.77 47.14
C SER A 5 -21.85 -1.70 46.27
N LEU A 6 -22.13 -2.99 46.27
CA LEU A 6 -21.48 -3.98 45.44
C LEU A 6 -21.85 -3.78 43.95
N ILE A 7 -23.14 -3.54 43.66
CA ILE A 7 -23.63 -3.23 42.32
C ILE A 7 -23.00 -1.92 41.81
N ALA A 8 -22.96 -0.87 42.65
CA ALA A 8 -22.33 0.40 42.28
C ALA A 8 -20.84 0.24 41.96
N LEU A 9 -20.13 -0.58 42.72
CA LEU A 9 -18.71 -0.88 42.45
C LEU A 9 -18.52 -1.63 41.14
N ILE A 10 -19.33 -2.65 40.84
CA ILE A 10 -19.28 -3.38 39.58
C ILE A 10 -19.57 -2.46 38.41
N VAL A 11 -20.59 -1.64 38.46
CA VAL A 11 -20.92 -0.65 37.41
C VAL A 11 -19.78 0.33 37.22
N GLY A 12 -19.17 0.83 38.30
CA GLY A 12 -18.01 1.71 38.23
C GLY A 12 -16.81 1.08 37.51
N VAL A 13 -16.51 -0.18 37.83
CA VAL A 13 -15.44 -0.93 37.16
C VAL A 13 -15.75 -1.14 35.68
N VAL A 14 -16.97 -1.53 35.34
CA VAL A 14 -17.38 -1.71 33.93
C VAL A 14 -17.26 -0.41 33.15
N VAL A 15 -17.71 0.72 33.69
CA VAL A 15 -17.59 2.04 33.07
C VAL A 15 -16.10 2.41 32.87
N ALA A 16 -15.26 2.16 33.87
CA ALA A 16 -13.82 2.44 33.78
C ALA A 16 -13.15 1.60 32.69
N VAL A 17 -13.48 0.31 32.57
CA VAL A 17 -12.96 -0.59 31.53
C VAL A 17 -13.42 -0.15 30.14
N VAL A 18 -14.69 0.22 29.99
CA VAL A 18 -15.22 0.72 28.71
C VAL A 18 -14.53 2.03 28.31
N ALA A 19 -14.39 2.96 29.26
CA ALA A 19 -13.70 4.23 29.02
C ALA A 19 -12.23 4.00 28.59
N TRP A 20 -11.52 3.10 29.27
CA TRP A 20 -10.12 2.77 28.91
C TRP A 20 -10.00 2.18 27.52
N ASN A 21 -10.93 1.30 27.11
CA ASN A 21 -10.96 0.71 25.78
C ASN A 21 -11.45 1.66 24.66
N SER A 22 -11.98 2.83 25.03
CA SER A 22 -12.49 3.81 24.06
C SER A 22 -11.39 4.64 23.41
N PHE A 23 -10.23 4.75 24.02
CA PHE A 23 -9.13 5.55 23.51
C PHE A 23 -8.21 4.74 22.60
N TYR A 24 -7.77 5.37 21.50
CA TYR A 24 -6.72 4.83 20.65
C TYR A 24 -5.85 5.96 20.07
N ILE A 25 -4.59 5.64 19.79
CA ILE A 25 -3.61 6.58 19.26
C ILE A 25 -3.23 6.13 17.86
N VAL A 26 -3.21 7.07 16.92
CA VAL A 26 -2.65 6.89 15.57
C VAL A 26 -1.30 7.60 15.52
N ALA A 27 -0.25 6.86 15.20
CA ALA A 27 1.09 7.42 15.06
C ALA A 27 1.22 8.26 13.78
N GLN A 28 2.18 9.19 13.72
CA GLN A 28 2.42 10.02 12.53
C GLN A 28 2.85 9.19 11.31
N THR A 29 3.40 8.01 11.53
CA THR A 29 3.82 7.06 10.48
C THR A 29 2.73 6.12 10.03
N GLU A 30 1.54 6.21 10.65
CA GLU A 30 0.40 5.34 10.38
C GLU A 30 -0.75 6.14 9.77
N ARG A 31 -1.53 5.46 8.96
CA ARG A 31 -2.87 5.84 8.56
C ARG A 31 -3.85 4.85 9.17
N ALA A 32 -5.04 5.32 9.48
CA ALA A 32 -6.06 4.44 10.04
C ALA A 32 -7.40 4.68 9.38
N VAL A 33 -8.19 3.62 9.31
CA VAL A 33 -9.61 3.68 8.95
C VAL A 33 -10.44 3.19 10.13
N LEU A 34 -11.53 3.87 10.39
CA LEU A 34 -12.51 3.49 11.38
C LEU A 34 -13.63 2.71 10.70
N LEU A 35 -13.81 1.49 11.15
CA LEU A 35 -14.85 0.59 10.66
C LEU A 35 -15.98 0.48 11.68
N GLN A 36 -17.19 0.49 11.20
CA GLN A 36 -18.38 0.16 12.00
C GLN A 36 -19.11 -0.99 11.29
N PHE A 37 -19.25 -2.13 11.97
CA PHE A 37 -19.84 -3.34 11.39
C PHE A 37 -19.26 -3.73 10.03
N GLY A 38 -17.94 -3.57 9.87
CA GLY A 38 -17.23 -3.91 8.61
C GLY A 38 -17.30 -2.85 7.51
N ARG A 39 -18.01 -1.74 7.70
CA ARG A 39 -18.07 -0.61 6.76
C ARG A 39 -17.13 0.51 7.21
N VAL A 40 -16.45 1.14 6.28
CA VAL A 40 -15.64 2.33 6.54
C VAL A 40 -16.58 3.49 6.87
N VAL A 41 -16.49 4.00 8.10
CA VAL A 41 -17.27 5.16 8.57
C VAL A 41 -16.43 6.41 8.53
N GLN A 42 -15.16 6.29 8.85
CA GLN A 42 -14.20 7.37 8.76
C GLN A 42 -12.95 6.88 8.06
N ALA A 43 -12.69 7.46 6.92
CA ALA A 43 -11.45 7.29 6.17
C ALA A 43 -10.40 8.29 6.68
N ASP A 44 -9.15 7.88 6.60
CA ASP A 44 -8.00 8.76 6.85
C ASP A 44 -8.03 9.47 8.22
N VAL A 45 -8.09 8.67 9.28
CA VAL A 45 -7.96 9.19 10.64
C VAL A 45 -6.57 9.79 10.83
N GLN A 46 -6.54 11.09 11.15
CA GLN A 46 -5.29 11.83 11.34
C GLN A 46 -4.49 11.31 12.54
N PRO A 47 -3.15 11.51 12.57
CA PRO A 47 -2.34 11.18 13.73
C PRO A 47 -2.83 11.91 14.98
N GLY A 48 -2.82 11.22 16.10
CA GLY A 48 -3.26 11.77 17.40
C GLY A 48 -4.06 10.80 18.25
N LEU A 49 -4.60 11.34 19.32
CA LEU A 49 -5.50 10.62 20.24
C LEU A 49 -6.94 10.73 19.75
N HIS A 50 -7.60 9.61 19.63
CA HIS A 50 -8.99 9.51 19.17
C HIS A 50 -9.82 8.66 20.11
N VAL A 51 -11.15 8.84 20.02
CA VAL A 51 -12.12 8.07 20.78
C VAL A 51 -12.93 7.19 19.83
N LYS A 52 -13.14 5.96 20.21
CA LYS A 52 -13.99 5.00 19.48
C LYS A 52 -15.03 4.41 20.43
N VAL A 53 -16.14 3.96 19.88
CA VAL A 53 -17.11 3.15 20.65
C VAL A 53 -16.59 1.71 20.69
N PRO A 54 -16.24 1.18 21.89
CA PRO A 54 -15.76 -0.19 22.03
C PRO A 54 -16.80 -1.18 21.50
N TYR A 55 -16.33 -2.31 20.98
CA TYR A 55 -17.15 -3.39 20.41
C TYR A 55 -17.89 -3.06 19.09
N VAL A 56 -18.25 -1.80 18.85
CA VAL A 56 -18.96 -1.35 17.64
C VAL A 56 -17.96 -0.91 16.56
N ASN A 57 -16.94 -0.16 16.99
CA ASN A 57 -15.95 0.43 16.10
C ASN A 57 -14.65 -0.37 16.14
N GLN A 58 -14.15 -0.74 14.96
CA GLN A 58 -12.84 -1.34 14.76
C GLN A 58 -11.92 -0.35 14.06
N VAL A 59 -10.70 -0.20 14.55
CA VAL A 59 -9.68 0.63 13.94
C VAL A 59 -8.68 -0.28 13.23
N ARG A 60 -8.48 -0.06 11.93
CA ARG A 60 -7.43 -0.71 11.14
C ARG A 60 -6.36 0.29 10.82
N LYS A 61 -5.14 0.01 11.28
CA LYS A 61 -3.96 0.82 11.04
C LYS A 61 -3.05 0.16 10.01
N PHE A 62 -2.43 0.95 9.17
CA PHE A 62 -1.43 0.52 8.20
C PHE A 62 -0.34 1.58 8.05
N ASP A 63 0.82 1.16 7.61
CA ASP A 63 1.99 2.03 7.45
C ASP A 63 1.74 3.05 6.33
N ALA A 64 1.99 4.33 6.62
CA ALA A 64 1.88 5.44 5.66
C ALA A 64 3.23 5.87 5.08
N ARG A 65 4.31 5.25 5.53
CA ARG A 65 5.66 5.57 5.05
C ARG A 65 5.85 5.13 3.61
N LEU A 66 6.91 5.63 3.02
CA LEU A 66 7.36 5.18 1.71
C LEU A 66 7.84 3.72 1.79
N MET A 67 7.15 2.85 1.08
CA MET A 67 7.42 1.41 1.01
C MET A 67 8.11 1.08 -0.29
N THR A 68 8.92 0.03 -0.29
CA THR A 68 9.56 -0.51 -1.49
C THR A 68 8.94 -1.85 -1.84
N LEU A 69 8.56 -1.98 -3.10
CA LEU A 69 8.22 -3.23 -3.75
C LEU A 69 9.44 -3.68 -4.56
N ASP A 70 10.04 -4.80 -4.20
CA ASP A 70 11.04 -5.47 -5.03
C ASP A 70 10.31 -6.47 -5.94
N ALA A 71 10.31 -6.21 -7.24
CA ALA A 71 9.74 -7.13 -8.20
C ALA A 71 10.75 -8.25 -8.50
N PRO A 72 10.30 -9.50 -8.63
CA PRO A 72 11.20 -10.59 -9.00
C PRO A 72 11.79 -10.34 -10.39
N THR A 73 13.04 -10.76 -10.59
CA THR A 73 13.70 -10.68 -11.90
C THR A 73 12.89 -11.41 -12.96
N GLN A 74 12.52 -10.71 -14.01
CA GLN A 74 11.67 -11.22 -15.08
C GLN A 74 12.37 -11.14 -16.43
N ARG A 75 11.98 -12.06 -17.32
CA ARG A 75 12.46 -12.08 -18.71
C ARG A 75 11.51 -11.29 -19.60
N PHE A 76 12.04 -10.27 -20.27
CA PHE A 76 11.32 -9.48 -21.27
C PHE A 76 11.94 -9.64 -22.65
N LEU A 77 11.12 -9.43 -23.67
CA LEU A 77 11.56 -9.40 -25.06
C LEU A 77 11.53 -7.95 -25.55
N THR A 78 12.60 -7.51 -26.17
CA THR A 78 12.67 -6.21 -26.87
C THR A 78 11.98 -6.29 -28.23
N LEU A 79 11.83 -5.12 -28.89
CA LEU A 79 11.30 -5.03 -30.25
C LEU A 79 12.07 -5.95 -31.23
N GLU A 80 13.37 -6.10 -31.04
CA GLU A 80 14.25 -6.96 -31.84
C GLU A 80 14.16 -8.45 -31.45
N LYS A 81 13.20 -8.84 -30.57
CA LYS A 81 13.04 -10.19 -30.03
C LYS A 81 14.27 -10.69 -29.23
N LYS A 82 15.13 -9.77 -28.77
CA LYS A 82 16.21 -10.11 -27.84
C LYS A 82 15.68 -10.23 -26.44
N ALA A 83 16.03 -11.31 -25.75
CA ALA A 83 15.64 -11.52 -24.36
C ALA A 83 16.55 -10.74 -23.42
N VAL A 84 15.97 -10.09 -22.44
CA VAL A 84 16.66 -9.39 -21.34
C VAL A 84 16.08 -9.84 -20.01
N MET A 85 16.93 -9.99 -19.00
CA MET A 85 16.53 -10.22 -17.62
C MET A 85 16.52 -8.88 -16.92
N VAL A 86 15.39 -8.49 -16.38
CA VAL A 86 15.21 -7.17 -15.74
C VAL A 86 14.84 -7.38 -14.27
N ASP A 87 15.60 -6.72 -13.41
CA ASP A 87 15.33 -6.57 -12.00
C ASP A 87 14.89 -5.13 -11.73
N ALA A 88 13.67 -4.96 -11.20
CA ALA A 88 13.07 -3.65 -10.99
C ALA A 88 12.48 -3.53 -9.59
N TYR A 89 12.40 -2.29 -9.10
CA TYR A 89 11.68 -1.96 -7.87
C TYR A 89 10.80 -0.74 -8.07
N ALA A 90 9.77 -0.65 -7.25
CA ALA A 90 8.90 0.52 -7.18
C ALA A 90 8.82 1.04 -5.76
N LYS A 91 8.84 2.36 -5.60
CA LYS A 91 8.56 3.03 -4.33
C LYS A 91 7.15 3.59 -4.34
N TRP A 92 6.40 3.28 -3.30
CA TRP A 92 5.00 3.66 -3.21
C TRP A 92 4.60 3.98 -1.76
N ARG A 93 3.51 4.73 -1.60
CA ARG A 93 2.90 5.04 -0.30
C ARG A 93 1.38 5.07 -0.40
N VAL A 94 0.71 4.94 0.73
CA VAL A 94 -0.75 5.06 0.80
C VAL A 94 -1.13 6.53 0.67
N LYS A 95 -1.98 6.85 -0.31
CA LYS A 95 -2.52 8.19 -0.56
C LYS A 95 -3.98 8.29 -0.09
N ASP A 96 -4.79 7.31 -0.42
CA ASP A 96 -6.20 7.21 -0.06
C ASP A 96 -6.42 5.97 0.82
N ALA A 97 -6.64 6.19 2.10
CA ALA A 97 -6.76 5.15 3.11
C ALA A 97 -7.99 4.27 2.93
N GLU A 98 -9.12 4.85 2.52
CA GLU A 98 -10.36 4.13 2.29
C GLU A 98 -10.24 3.17 1.11
N ARG A 99 -9.74 3.70 0.00
CA ARG A 99 -9.55 2.92 -1.22
C ARG A 99 -8.51 1.82 -1.02
N PHE A 100 -7.41 2.14 -0.34
CA PHE A 100 -6.39 1.16 0.01
C PHE A 100 -6.97 0.02 0.85
N TYR A 101 -7.74 0.37 1.88
CA TYR A 101 -8.38 -0.65 2.73
C TYR A 101 -9.37 -1.51 1.93
N THR A 102 -10.23 -0.89 1.14
CA THR A 102 -11.25 -1.58 0.34
C THR A 102 -10.61 -2.51 -0.70
N ALA A 103 -9.52 -2.08 -1.33
CA ALA A 103 -8.84 -2.85 -2.37
C ALA A 103 -7.95 -3.96 -1.81
N THR A 104 -7.31 -3.77 -0.65
CA THR A 104 -6.25 -4.65 -0.12
C THR A 104 -6.53 -5.19 1.27
N SER A 105 -7.67 -4.83 1.89
CA SER A 105 -7.98 -5.08 3.30
C SER A 105 -6.92 -4.50 4.26
N GLY A 106 -6.18 -3.49 3.81
CA GLY A 106 -5.08 -2.86 4.55
C GLY A 106 -3.79 -3.70 4.58
N LEU A 107 -3.68 -4.75 3.76
CA LEU A 107 -2.52 -5.64 3.73
C LEU A 107 -1.53 -5.21 2.64
N LYS A 108 -0.30 -4.89 3.08
CA LYS A 108 0.81 -4.54 2.18
C LYS A 108 1.08 -5.62 1.14
N GLN A 109 1.04 -6.90 1.54
CA GLN A 109 1.31 -8.03 0.64
C GLN A 109 0.37 -8.08 -0.57
N ILE A 110 -0.92 -7.81 -0.37
CA ILE A 110 -1.90 -7.78 -1.46
C ILE A 110 -1.64 -6.58 -2.38
N ALA A 111 -1.26 -5.44 -1.81
CA ALA A 111 -0.88 -4.27 -2.60
C ALA A 111 0.36 -4.55 -3.45
N ASP A 112 1.41 -5.10 -2.83
CA ASP A 112 2.66 -5.47 -3.50
C ASP A 112 2.41 -6.47 -4.65
N GLU A 113 1.59 -7.49 -4.43
CA GLU A 113 1.28 -8.50 -5.46
C GLU A 113 0.52 -7.90 -6.65
N ARG A 114 -0.46 -7.04 -6.39
CA ARG A 114 -1.21 -6.36 -7.46
C ARG A 114 -0.34 -5.37 -8.22
N LEU A 115 0.48 -4.60 -7.49
CA LEU A 115 1.39 -3.63 -8.07
C LEU A 115 2.49 -4.30 -8.89
N SER A 116 3.04 -5.42 -8.41
CA SER A 116 4.06 -6.21 -9.12
C SER A 116 3.55 -6.71 -10.48
N ARG A 117 2.33 -7.26 -10.52
CA ARG A 117 1.72 -7.71 -11.78
C ARG A 117 1.52 -6.56 -12.78
N ARG A 118 1.14 -5.38 -12.29
CA ARG A 118 0.96 -4.19 -13.14
C ARG A 118 2.29 -3.61 -13.61
N LEU A 119 3.30 -3.61 -12.74
CA LEU A 119 4.66 -3.21 -13.09
C LEU A 119 5.23 -4.13 -14.17
N GLU A 120 5.09 -5.44 -14.03
CA GLU A 120 5.52 -6.42 -15.02
C GLU A 120 4.84 -6.20 -16.38
N SER A 121 3.51 -5.98 -16.38
CA SER A 121 2.78 -5.69 -17.60
C SER A 121 3.24 -4.39 -18.26
N GLY A 122 3.47 -3.33 -17.48
CA GLY A 122 3.96 -2.05 -17.96
C GLY A 122 5.38 -2.15 -18.54
N LEU A 123 6.27 -2.87 -17.85
CA LEU A 123 7.62 -3.14 -18.35
C LEU A 123 7.58 -3.93 -19.67
N ARG A 124 6.76 -4.99 -19.74
CA ARG A 124 6.62 -5.80 -20.96
C ARG A 124 6.16 -4.98 -22.15
N ASP A 125 5.17 -4.11 -21.95
CA ASP A 125 4.67 -3.23 -23.02
C ASP A 125 5.73 -2.23 -23.49
N GLN A 126 6.46 -1.63 -22.57
CA GLN A 126 7.50 -0.65 -22.90
C GLN A 126 8.75 -1.27 -23.52
N PHE A 127 9.21 -2.42 -23.04
CA PHE A 127 10.34 -3.13 -23.61
C PHE A 127 10.01 -3.69 -25.00
N GLY A 128 8.78 -4.18 -25.20
CA GLY A 128 8.34 -4.69 -26.50
C GLY A 128 8.27 -3.65 -27.62
N LYS A 129 8.23 -2.36 -27.28
CA LYS A 129 8.19 -1.25 -28.23
C LYS A 129 9.57 -0.63 -28.52
N ARG A 130 10.62 -1.04 -27.82
CA ARG A 130 11.95 -0.42 -27.86
C ARG A 130 13.04 -1.43 -28.22
N THR A 131 14.09 -0.93 -28.84
CA THR A 131 15.29 -1.71 -29.15
C THR A 131 16.14 -1.92 -27.89
N LEU A 132 17.03 -2.93 -27.91
CA LEU A 132 17.94 -3.16 -26.79
C LEU A 132 18.84 -1.93 -26.50
N HIS A 133 19.24 -1.22 -27.55
CA HIS A 133 20.08 -0.03 -27.41
C HIS A 133 19.35 1.10 -26.67
N GLU A 134 18.09 1.38 -27.00
CA GLU A 134 17.28 2.40 -26.35
C GLU A 134 17.02 2.09 -24.86
N VAL A 135 16.87 0.81 -24.54
CA VAL A 135 16.62 0.35 -23.16
C VAL A 135 17.89 0.42 -22.31
N VAL A 136 19.07 0.17 -22.88
CA VAL A 136 20.35 0.11 -22.14
C VAL A 136 21.05 1.47 -22.10
N SER A 137 20.92 2.27 -23.17
CA SER A 137 21.53 3.60 -23.29
C SER A 137 20.57 4.73 -22.90
N GLY A 138 20.94 5.97 -23.07
CA GLY A 138 20.40 7.23 -22.59
C GLY A 138 18.88 7.50 -22.46
N GLU A 139 17.98 6.70 -23.01
CA GLU A 139 16.53 6.89 -22.91
C GLU A 139 15.89 6.19 -21.69
N ARG A 140 16.70 5.57 -20.85
CA ARG A 140 16.24 4.81 -19.68
C ARG A 140 15.44 5.66 -18.69
N ASP A 141 15.84 6.91 -18.48
CA ASP A 141 15.15 7.80 -17.52
C ASP A 141 13.77 8.22 -18.03
N ALA A 142 13.63 8.51 -19.32
CA ALA A 142 12.34 8.78 -19.95
C ALA A 142 11.41 7.56 -19.88
N LEU A 143 11.94 6.38 -20.16
CA LEU A 143 11.22 5.12 -20.04
C LEU A 143 10.69 4.89 -18.62
N MET A 144 11.54 5.11 -17.61
CA MET A 144 11.14 4.94 -16.21
C MET A 144 10.09 5.97 -15.79
N ALA A 145 10.19 7.21 -16.28
CA ALA A 145 9.19 8.25 -16.04
C ALA A 145 7.83 7.87 -16.63
N ASP A 146 7.78 7.37 -17.86
CA ASP A 146 6.55 6.92 -18.51
C ASP A 146 5.89 5.75 -17.77
N ILE A 147 6.69 4.77 -17.34
CA ILE A 147 6.21 3.63 -16.56
C ILE A 147 5.68 4.10 -15.21
N THR A 148 6.43 4.98 -14.52
CA THR A 148 6.01 5.52 -13.23
C THR A 148 4.69 6.27 -13.34
N ALA A 149 4.53 7.14 -14.33
CA ALA A 149 3.31 7.91 -14.55
C ALA A 149 2.11 7.00 -14.87
N SER A 150 2.30 6.03 -15.75
CA SER A 150 1.25 5.07 -16.12
C SER A 150 0.84 4.20 -14.92
N LEU A 151 1.82 3.67 -14.20
CA LEU A 151 1.60 2.84 -13.03
C LEU A 151 0.94 3.63 -11.90
N ASN A 152 1.37 4.88 -11.66
CA ASN A 152 0.81 5.75 -10.64
C ASN A 152 -0.66 6.05 -10.91
N LYS A 153 -1.01 6.43 -12.15
CA LYS A 153 -2.40 6.72 -12.54
C LYS A 153 -3.34 5.55 -12.25
N MET A 154 -2.89 4.34 -12.51
CA MET A 154 -3.67 3.13 -12.28
C MET A 154 -3.71 2.80 -10.78
N ALA A 155 -2.58 2.86 -10.09
CA ALA A 155 -2.45 2.54 -8.68
C ALA A 155 -3.28 3.47 -7.78
N GLU A 156 -3.33 4.78 -8.10
CA GLU A 156 -4.21 5.73 -7.41
C GLU A 156 -5.68 5.37 -7.60
N LYS A 157 -6.06 5.01 -8.81
CA LYS A 157 -7.47 4.70 -9.12
C LYS A 157 -7.94 3.38 -8.53
N GLU A 158 -7.11 2.33 -8.61
CA GLU A 158 -7.50 0.97 -8.24
C GLU A 158 -7.16 0.61 -6.79
N LEU A 159 -6.06 1.14 -6.26
CA LEU A 159 -5.50 0.72 -4.98
C LEU A 159 -5.43 1.85 -3.93
N GLY A 160 -5.67 3.10 -4.32
CA GLY A 160 -5.51 4.25 -3.41
C GLY A 160 -4.06 4.50 -2.97
N ILE A 161 -3.08 4.07 -3.77
CA ILE A 161 -1.66 4.26 -3.50
C ILE A 161 -1.03 5.18 -4.54
N GLU A 162 0.00 5.90 -4.12
CA GLU A 162 0.83 6.74 -4.97
C GLU A 162 2.16 6.04 -5.24
N VAL A 163 2.46 5.80 -6.51
CA VAL A 163 3.77 5.31 -6.95
C VAL A 163 4.67 6.51 -7.19
N VAL A 164 5.70 6.64 -6.34
CA VAL A 164 6.60 7.79 -6.35
C VAL A 164 7.70 7.63 -7.40
N ASP A 165 8.25 6.42 -7.51
CA ASP A 165 9.38 6.14 -8.40
C ASP A 165 9.40 4.66 -8.80
N VAL A 166 9.79 4.42 -10.03
CA VAL A 166 10.05 3.06 -10.54
C VAL A 166 11.46 3.06 -11.13
N ARG A 167 12.28 2.10 -10.70
CA ARG A 167 13.65 1.95 -11.18
C ARG A 167 13.98 0.52 -11.52
N VAL A 168 14.78 0.37 -12.56
CA VAL A 168 15.42 -0.90 -12.91
C VAL A 168 16.78 -0.96 -12.21
N LYS A 169 17.03 -2.02 -11.43
CA LYS A 169 18.30 -2.28 -10.75
C LYS A 169 19.35 -2.78 -11.72
N ALA A 170 18.99 -3.79 -12.50
CA ALA A 170 19.88 -4.43 -13.47
C ALA A 170 19.13 -4.87 -14.71
N ILE A 171 19.82 -4.84 -15.85
CA ILE A 171 19.38 -5.42 -17.11
C ILE A 171 20.51 -6.33 -17.56
N ASP A 172 20.28 -7.63 -17.47
CA ASP A 172 21.24 -8.66 -17.85
C ASP A 172 20.80 -9.40 -19.12
N LEU A 173 21.77 -9.75 -19.95
CA LEU A 173 21.53 -10.69 -21.04
C LEU A 173 21.51 -12.12 -20.50
N PRO A 174 20.52 -12.94 -20.86
CA PRO A 174 20.49 -14.32 -20.40
C PRO A 174 21.78 -15.04 -20.84
N ARG A 175 22.49 -15.63 -19.87
CA ARG A 175 23.61 -16.50 -20.19
C ARG A 175 23.09 -17.71 -20.95
N LYS A 176 23.74 -18.04 -22.07
CA LYS A 176 23.47 -19.26 -22.84
C LYS A 176 23.77 -20.50 -22.02
#